data_4545b3a6af649cf7a628fe6fe3112297
#
_entry.id   4545b3a6af649cf7a628fe6fe3112297
#
_cell.length_a   1.000
_cell.length_b   1.000
_cell.length_c   1.000
_cell.angle_alpha   90.00
_cell.angle_beta   90.00
_cell.angle_gamma   90.00
#
_symmetry.space_group_name_H-M   'P 1'
#
loop_
_entity.id
_entity.type
_entity.pdbx_description
1 polymer ?
#
loop_
_entity_poly.entity_id
_entity_poly.type
_entity_poly.pdbx_seq_one_letter_code
_entity_poly.pdbx_strand_id
1 'polypeptide(L)'
;MVKSRTIIATPPGVTIKEQLSDRGMSQKEFSTRMELTEKHISRLINGEVRLTTDVANRLEMVLGIPANIWNNLEAIYQEKLFKAEQENMMDEDIEIARKLP
;
A
#
# COMPACT_ATOMS: atom_id res chain seq x y z
N MET A 1 -4.69 1.26 -6.00
CA MET A 1 -4.84 -0.21 -5.88
C MET A 1 -4.49 -0.89 -7.19
N VAL A 2 -3.78 -2.00 -7.12
CA VAL A 2 -3.51 -2.86 -8.29
C VAL A 2 -4.47 -4.04 -8.20
N LYS A 3 -5.10 -4.37 -9.31
CA LYS A 3 -5.98 -5.53 -9.36
C LYS A 3 -5.83 -6.27 -10.68
N SER A 4 -6.01 -7.58 -10.63
CA SER A 4 -6.14 -8.44 -11.79
C SER A 4 -7.55 -8.99 -11.85
N ARG A 5 -7.79 -10.00 -12.71
CA ARG A 5 -9.07 -10.66 -12.86
C ARG A 5 -9.64 -11.20 -11.55
N THR A 6 -8.79 -11.76 -10.67
CA THR A 6 -9.21 -12.42 -9.43
C THR A 6 -8.58 -11.83 -8.16
N ILE A 7 -7.58 -10.95 -8.29
CA ILE A 7 -6.77 -10.48 -7.17
C ILE A 7 -6.83 -8.95 -7.09
N ILE A 8 -7.11 -8.44 -5.90
CA ILE A 8 -7.06 -7.02 -5.59
C ILE A 8 -5.96 -6.81 -4.56
N ALA A 9 -4.95 -6.01 -4.93
CA ALA A 9 -3.86 -5.64 -4.04
C ALA A 9 -4.11 -4.23 -3.50
N THR A 10 -4.38 -4.14 -2.19
CA THR A 10 -4.69 -2.89 -1.51
C THR A 10 -3.52 -2.49 -0.62
N PRO A 11 -2.86 -1.34 -0.87
CA PRO A 11 -1.73 -0.91 -0.05
C PRO A 11 -2.17 -0.50 1.37
N PRO A 12 -1.27 -0.61 2.37
CA PRO A 12 -1.56 -0.15 3.74
C PRO A 12 -1.95 1.33 3.81
N GLY A 13 -1.56 2.13 2.82
CA GLY A 13 -1.93 3.53 2.73
C GLY A 13 -3.43 3.79 2.75
N VAL A 14 -4.25 2.84 2.28
CA VAL A 14 -5.71 2.95 2.36
C VAL A 14 -6.16 2.97 3.81
N THR A 15 -5.60 2.09 4.65
CA THR A 15 -5.90 2.08 6.09
C THR A 15 -5.41 3.35 6.77
N ILE A 16 -4.23 3.84 6.39
CA ILE A 16 -3.71 5.12 6.92
C ILE A 16 -4.70 6.24 6.60
N LYS A 17 -5.15 6.33 5.36
CA LYS A 17 -6.09 7.36 4.93
C LYS A 17 -7.40 7.31 5.72
N GLU A 18 -7.92 6.11 5.96
CA GLU A 18 -9.12 5.91 6.78
C GLU A 18 -8.91 6.41 8.20
N GLN A 19 -7.75 6.09 8.81
CA GLN A 19 -7.42 6.54 10.16
C GLN A 19 -7.32 8.06 10.25
N LEU A 20 -6.74 8.71 9.24
CA LEU A 20 -6.66 10.16 9.21
C LEU A 20 -8.04 10.79 9.11
N SER A 21 -8.91 10.24 8.26
CA SER A 21 -10.29 10.69 8.10
C SER A 21 -11.08 10.57 9.41
N ASP A 22 -10.98 9.42 10.07
CA ASP A 22 -11.68 9.15 11.33
C ASP A 22 -11.24 10.09 12.45
N ARG A 23 -9.98 10.52 12.42
CA ARG A 23 -9.40 11.39 13.45
C ARG A 23 -9.48 12.88 13.09
N GLY A 24 -9.95 13.20 11.89
CA GLY A 24 -9.97 14.58 11.40
C GLY A 24 -8.57 15.17 11.25
N MET A 25 -7.58 14.32 10.93
CA MET A 25 -6.17 14.73 10.80
C MET A 25 -5.82 14.94 9.33
N SER A 26 -5.21 16.09 9.02
CA SER A 26 -4.73 16.37 7.67
C SER A 26 -3.43 15.61 7.39
N GLN A 27 -3.10 15.43 6.10
CA GLN A 27 -1.82 14.82 5.73
C GLN A 27 -0.64 15.67 6.19
N LYS A 28 -0.80 16.99 6.21
CA LYS A 28 0.23 17.92 6.71
C LYS A 28 0.51 17.68 8.19
N GLU A 29 -0.53 17.64 9.01
CA GLU A 29 -0.41 17.36 10.44
C GLU A 29 0.22 15.99 10.67
N PHE A 30 -0.24 15.00 9.93
CA PHE A 30 0.28 13.65 10.02
C PHE A 30 1.76 13.58 9.65
N SER A 31 2.18 14.28 8.58
CA SER A 31 3.58 14.32 8.18
C SER A 31 4.47 14.89 9.27
N THR A 32 4.00 15.96 9.95
CA THR A 32 4.70 16.57 11.07
C THR A 32 4.84 15.58 12.22
N ARG A 33 3.78 14.88 12.58
CA ARG A 33 3.80 13.90 13.68
C ARG A 33 4.68 12.68 13.37
N MET A 34 4.71 12.27 12.11
CA MET A 34 5.55 11.17 11.64
C MET A 34 7.01 11.57 11.44
N GLU A 35 7.31 12.87 11.45
CA GLU A 35 8.62 13.39 11.12
C GLU A 35 9.08 13.01 9.72
N LEU A 36 8.14 13.01 8.78
CA LEU A 36 8.36 12.72 7.38
C LEU A 36 7.83 13.87 6.52
N THR A 37 8.29 13.97 5.28
CA THR A 37 7.81 15.01 4.37
C THR A 37 6.38 14.71 3.90
N GLU A 38 5.63 15.75 3.54
CA GLU A 38 4.29 15.57 2.97
C GLU A 38 4.34 14.73 1.69
N LYS A 39 5.39 14.90 0.89
CA LYS A 39 5.60 14.12 -0.34
C LYS A 39 5.73 12.62 -0.02
N HIS A 40 6.53 12.29 1.01
CA HIS A 40 6.70 10.89 1.41
C HIS A 40 5.38 10.31 1.92
N ILE A 41 4.63 11.07 2.74
CA ILE A 41 3.32 10.65 3.24
C ILE A 41 2.34 10.43 2.09
N SER A 42 2.29 11.33 1.12
CA SER A 42 1.43 11.17 -0.06
C SER A 42 1.76 9.89 -0.83
N ARG A 43 3.04 9.63 -1.06
CA ARG A 43 3.49 8.41 -1.75
C ARG A 43 3.17 7.15 -0.97
N LEU A 44 3.35 7.20 0.36
CA LEU A 44 3.02 6.08 1.23
C LEU A 44 1.52 5.75 1.17
N ILE A 45 0.68 6.77 1.27
CA ILE A 45 -0.78 6.61 1.22
C ILE A 45 -1.23 6.06 -0.14
N ASN A 46 -0.60 6.49 -1.22
CA ASN A 46 -0.94 6.05 -2.57
C ASN A 46 -0.31 4.70 -2.96
N GLY A 47 0.50 4.11 -2.08
CA GLY A 47 1.14 2.82 -2.36
C GLY A 47 2.32 2.90 -3.30
N GLU A 48 2.88 4.09 -3.52
CA GLU A 48 4.02 4.31 -4.41
C GLU A 48 5.36 3.95 -3.77
N VAL A 49 5.42 3.90 -2.44
CA VAL A 49 6.61 3.48 -1.70
C VAL A 49 6.21 2.41 -0.70
N ARG A 50 7.15 1.55 -0.34
CA ARG A 50 6.91 0.50 0.64
C ARG A 50 6.80 1.08 2.04
N LEU A 51 5.94 0.47 2.85
CA LEU A 51 5.88 0.73 4.27
C LEU A 51 7.01 -0.05 4.94
N THR A 52 8.02 0.65 5.42
CA THR A 52 9.19 0.04 6.05
C THR A 52 8.94 -0.22 7.53
N THR A 53 9.82 -1.03 8.15
CA THR A 53 9.75 -1.30 9.59
C THR A 53 9.85 0.00 10.41
N ASP A 54 10.71 0.95 9.99
CA ASP A 54 10.80 2.25 10.65
C ASP A 54 9.49 3.01 10.58
N VAL A 55 8.86 3.05 9.41
CA VAL A 55 7.56 3.71 9.24
C VAL A 55 6.48 3.02 10.08
N ALA A 56 6.49 1.68 10.15
CA ALA A 56 5.55 0.92 10.97
C ALA A 56 5.67 1.31 12.45
N ASN A 57 6.88 1.49 12.95
CA ASN A 57 7.12 1.93 14.33
C ASN A 57 6.63 3.35 14.56
N ARG A 58 6.82 4.25 13.61
CA ARG A 58 6.30 5.62 13.68
C ARG A 58 4.77 5.64 13.68
N LEU A 59 4.15 4.79 12.86
CA LEU A 59 2.69 4.65 12.83
C LEU A 59 2.15 4.17 14.17
N GLU A 60 2.82 3.23 14.82
CA GLU A 60 2.45 2.79 16.17
C GLU A 60 2.48 3.95 17.16
N MET A 61 3.53 4.76 17.12
CA MET A 61 3.65 5.91 18.03
C MET A 61 2.60 6.99 17.77
N VAL A 62 2.27 7.25 16.50
CA VAL A 62 1.36 8.34 16.11
C VAL A 62 -0.09 7.91 16.16
N LEU A 63 -0.42 6.73 15.66
CA LEU A 63 -1.80 6.24 15.54
C LEU A 63 -2.19 5.22 16.61
N GLY A 64 -1.22 4.67 17.33
CA GLY A 64 -1.49 3.69 18.38
C GLY A 64 -1.80 2.28 17.88
N ILE A 65 -1.67 2.05 16.58
CA ILE A 65 -1.85 0.72 15.99
C ILE A 65 -0.49 0.01 15.97
N PRO A 66 -0.40 -1.21 16.53
CA PRO A 66 0.88 -1.90 16.66
C PRO A 66 1.65 -2.04 15.35
N ALA A 67 2.98 -1.89 15.42
CA ALA A 67 3.85 -1.97 14.26
C ALA A 67 3.72 -3.30 13.51
N ASN A 68 3.51 -4.41 14.23
CA ASN A 68 3.36 -5.71 13.60
C ASN A 68 2.14 -5.80 12.69
N ILE A 69 1.07 -5.07 13.00
CA ILE A 69 -0.12 -5.01 12.15
C ILE A 69 0.23 -4.30 10.83
N TRP A 70 0.94 -3.18 10.90
CA TRP A 70 1.37 -2.45 9.71
C TRP A 70 2.31 -3.29 8.85
N ASN A 71 3.28 -3.98 9.48
CA ASN A 71 4.20 -4.85 8.75
C ASN A 71 3.46 -6.01 8.07
N ASN A 72 2.45 -6.58 8.74
CA ASN A 72 1.64 -7.65 8.15
C ASN A 72 0.81 -7.14 6.96
N LEU A 73 0.23 -5.95 7.07
CA LEU A 73 -0.52 -5.35 5.96
C LEU A 73 0.37 -5.13 4.74
N GLU A 74 1.61 -4.67 4.95
CA GLU A 74 2.57 -4.47 3.87
C GLU A 74 2.95 -5.81 3.24
N ALA A 75 3.21 -6.83 4.04
CA ALA A 75 3.57 -8.16 3.54
C ALA A 75 2.43 -8.77 2.69
N ILE A 76 1.19 -8.65 3.16
CA ILE A 76 0.02 -9.13 2.43
C ILE A 76 -0.13 -8.36 1.12
N TYR A 77 0.06 -7.05 1.15
CA TYR A 77 -0.02 -6.21 -0.05
C TYR A 77 1.01 -6.65 -1.09
N GLN A 78 2.27 -6.82 -0.68
CA GLN A 78 3.34 -7.21 -1.59
C GLN A 78 3.08 -8.60 -2.19
N GLU A 79 2.58 -9.54 -1.41
CA GLU A 79 2.22 -10.87 -1.90
C GLU A 79 1.10 -10.81 -2.94
N LYS A 80 0.04 -10.06 -2.65
CA LYS A 80 -1.09 -9.91 -3.58
C LYS A 80 -0.69 -9.14 -4.83
N LEU A 81 0.16 -8.12 -4.68
CA LEU A 81 0.67 -7.35 -5.80
C LEU A 81 1.45 -8.26 -6.77
N PHE A 82 2.34 -9.08 -6.22
CA PHE A 82 3.10 -10.04 -7.02
C PHE A 82 2.17 -10.99 -7.77
N LYS A 83 1.18 -11.56 -7.08
CA LYS A 83 0.21 -12.49 -7.69
C LYS A 83 -0.62 -11.81 -8.76
N ALA A 84 -1.05 -10.57 -8.54
CA ALA A 84 -1.83 -9.81 -9.51
C ALA A 84 -1.00 -9.52 -10.77
N GLU A 85 0.26 -9.16 -10.61
CA GLU A 85 1.16 -8.92 -11.73
C GLU A 85 1.42 -10.21 -12.52
N GLN A 86 1.60 -11.34 -11.83
CA GLN A 86 1.76 -12.64 -12.47
C GLN A 86 0.53 -13.02 -13.30
N GLU A 87 -0.66 -12.83 -12.76
CA GLU A 87 -1.92 -13.13 -13.47
C GLU A 87 -2.07 -12.24 -14.70
N ASN A 88 -1.77 -10.96 -14.59
CA ASN A 88 -1.84 -10.02 -15.70
C ASN A 88 -0.83 -10.38 -16.80
N MET A 89 0.37 -10.78 -16.44
CA MET A 89 1.40 -11.25 -17.40
C MET A 89 0.93 -12.51 -18.13
N MET A 90 0.35 -13.46 -17.43
CA MET A 90 -0.18 -14.68 -18.03
C MET A 90 -1.29 -14.38 -19.03
N ASP A 91 -2.19 -13.46 -18.70
CA ASP A 91 -3.26 -13.05 -19.60
C ASP A 91 -2.71 -12.40 -20.86
N GLU A 92 -1.67 -11.58 -20.75
CA GLU A 92 -0.99 -10.96 -21.89
C GLU A 92 -0.33 -12.02 -22.77
N ASP A 93 0.35 -13.00 -22.19
CA ASP A 93 1.00 -14.09 -22.90
C ASP A 93 -0.01 -14.94 -23.66
N ILE A 94 -1.15 -15.25 -23.04
CA ILE A 94 -2.23 -16.01 -23.68
C ILE A 94 -2.80 -15.21 -24.85
N GLU A 95 -3.02 -13.93 -24.69
CA GLU A 95 -3.54 -13.07 -25.73
C GLU A 95 -2.59 -12.98 -26.93
N ILE A 96 -1.30 -12.84 -26.68
CA ILE A 96 -0.27 -12.82 -27.72
C ILE A 96 -0.25 -14.16 -28.46
N ALA A 97 -0.31 -15.28 -27.77
CA ALA A 97 -0.34 -16.61 -28.36
C ALA A 97 -1.55 -16.80 -29.27
N ARG A 98 -2.69 -16.23 -28.93
CA ARG A 98 -3.89 -16.31 -29.77
C ARG A 98 -3.79 -15.50 -31.06
N LYS A 99 -2.96 -14.46 -31.08
CA LYS A 99 -2.76 -13.62 -32.25
C LYS A 99 -1.74 -14.17 -33.24
N LEU A 100 -0.99 -15.16 -32.83
CA LEU A 100 -0.01 -15.81 -33.70
C LEU A 100 -0.73 -16.75 -34.68
N PRO A 101 -0.37 -16.71 -35.96
CA PRO A 101 -0.99 -17.59 -36.95
C PRO A 101 -0.63 -19.06 -36.74
#